data_f1ea060659e154298e69b3ed75f9b922
#
_entry.id   f1ea060659e154298e69b3ed75f9b922
#
_cell.length_a   1.000
_cell.length_b   1.000
_cell.length_c   1.000
_cell.angle_alpha   90.00
_cell.angle_beta   90.00
_cell.angle_gamma   90.00
#
_symmetry.space_group_name_H-M   'P 1'
#
loop_
_entity.id
_entity.type
_entity.pdbx_description
1 polymer ?
#
loop_
_entity_poly.entity_id
_entity_poly.type
_entity_poly.pdbx_seq_one_letter_code
_entity_poly.pdbx_strand_id
1 'polypeptide(L)'
;MIEQGAMHPDIEQVLFTEEDIAAMVKRMGAEISHDYQGKDLVLIAVLRGDVPLAIDFMAVSSYGDKAKSSGVVRIVKDLDMDIKGRDVLIVEDILDSGLTLKYLMKNLSSRNPASIEVATFLWKDVEGKQAAINPKYVGTHCPDAFVVG
;
A
#
# COMPACT_ATOMS: atom_id res chain seq x y z
N MET A 1 -3.83 31.18 -12.47
CA MET A 1 -2.41 30.90 -12.13
C MET A 1 -2.41 30.45 -10.67
N ILE A 2 -2.24 29.15 -10.43
CA ILE A 2 -1.97 28.65 -9.07
C ILE A 2 -0.49 28.99 -8.86
N GLU A 3 -0.19 29.91 -7.96
CA GLU A 3 1.18 30.12 -7.49
C GLU A 3 1.74 28.77 -7.06
N GLN A 4 2.87 28.37 -7.61
CA GLN A 4 3.67 27.26 -7.08
C GLN A 4 4.03 27.68 -5.66
N GLY A 5 3.29 27.15 -4.68
CA GLY A 5 3.53 27.41 -3.28
C GLY A 5 4.99 27.09 -2.99
N ALA A 6 5.68 28.00 -2.34
CA ALA A 6 7.07 27.82 -1.94
C ALA A 6 7.17 26.46 -1.19
N MET A 7 8.07 25.60 -1.65
CA MET A 7 8.35 24.30 -1.01
C MET A 7 8.65 24.52 0.47
N HIS A 8 8.02 23.71 1.34
CA HIS A 8 8.26 23.83 2.77
C HIS A 8 9.76 23.67 3.07
N PRO A 9 10.35 24.44 3.99
CA PRO A 9 11.79 24.42 4.26
C PRO A 9 12.35 23.04 4.69
N ASP A 10 11.48 22.15 5.15
CA ASP A 10 11.86 20.78 5.53
C ASP A 10 11.80 19.79 4.35
N ILE A 11 11.39 20.23 3.16
CA ILE A 11 11.35 19.42 1.93
C ILE A 11 12.65 19.66 1.16
N GLU A 12 13.46 18.61 1.01
CA GLU A 12 14.73 18.66 0.29
C GLU A 12 14.50 18.71 -1.23
N GLN A 13 13.60 17.87 -1.73
CA GLN A 13 13.25 17.84 -3.17
C GLN A 13 11.86 17.26 -3.41
N VAL A 14 11.28 17.61 -4.54
CA VAL A 14 10.07 16.96 -5.08
C VAL A 14 10.50 15.75 -5.87
N LEU A 15 10.07 14.55 -5.47
CA LEU A 15 10.36 13.31 -6.19
C LEU A 15 9.40 13.10 -7.37
N PHE A 16 8.12 13.40 -7.18
CA PHE A 16 7.06 13.22 -8.17
C PHE A 16 6.15 14.44 -8.17
N THR A 17 5.78 14.90 -9.35
CA THR A 17 4.81 15.98 -9.54
C THR A 17 3.39 15.45 -9.41
N GLU A 18 2.40 16.35 -9.31
CA GLU A 18 0.99 15.98 -9.32
C GLU A 18 0.61 15.24 -10.61
N GLU A 19 1.17 15.68 -11.75
CA GLU A 19 0.95 15.04 -13.06
C GLU A 19 1.54 13.62 -13.10
N ASP A 20 2.73 13.41 -12.53
CA ASP A 20 3.36 12.08 -12.43
C ASP A 20 2.48 11.15 -11.59
N ILE A 21 2.00 11.63 -10.46
CA ILE A 21 1.10 10.89 -9.56
C ILE A 21 -0.20 10.53 -10.29
N ALA A 22 -0.83 11.49 -10.95
CA ALA A 22 -2.07 11.26 -11.69
C ALA A 22 -1.90 10.22 -12.82
N ALA A 23 -0.77 10.28 -13.54
CA ALA A 23 -0.45 9.32 -14.60
C ALA A 23 -0.24 7.90 -14.02
N MET A 24 0.47 7.76 -12.90
CA MET A 24 0.68 6.48 -12.21
C MET A 24 -0.63 5.86 -11.73
N VAL A 25 -1.48 6.65 -11.06
CA VAL A 25 -2.79 6.20 -10.57
C VAL A 25 -3.68 5.75 -11.73
N LYS A 26 -3.72 6.51 -12.82
CA LYS A 26 -4.50 6.17 -14.02
C LYS A 26 -4.03 4.85 -14.64
N ARG A 27 -2.72 4.65 -14.78
CA ARG A 27 -2.14 3.41 -15.31
C ARG A 27 -2.49 2.22 -14.43
N MET A 28 -2.19 2.30 -13.13
CA MET A 28 -2.49 1.22 -12.18
C MET A 28 -3.98 0.90 -12.13
N GLY A 29 -4.83 1.92 -12.11
CA GLY A 29 -6.29 1.74 -12.13
C GLY A 29 -6.76 1.00 -13.38
N ALA A 30 -6.20 1.29 -14.56
CA ALA A 30 -6.53 0.59 -15.80
C ALA A 30 -6.07 -0.88 -15.77
N GLU A 31 -4.86 -1.17 -15.32
CA GLU A 31 -4.32 -2.53 -15.17
C GLU A 31 -5.18 -3.37 -14.21
N ILE A 32 -5.47 -2.83 -13.03
CA ILE A 32 -6.29 -3.51 -12.02
C ILE A 32 -7.72 -3.74 -12.54
N SER A 33 -8.33 -2.72 -13.16
CA SER A 33 -9.67 -2.85 -13.72
C SER A 33 -9.77 -3.92 -14.81
N HIS A 34 -8.74 -4.03 -15.65
CA HIS A 34 -8.66 -5.07 -16.67
C HIS A 34 -8.54 -6.47 -16.03
N ASP A 35 -7.63 -6.65 -15.08
CA ASP A 35 -7.32 -7.96 -14.48
C ASP A 35 -8.46 -8.51 -13.61
N TYR A 36 -9.26 -7.61 -13.03
CA TYR A 36 -10.37 -7.96 -12.15
C TYR A 36 -11.76 -7.79 -12.80
N GLN A 37 -11.80 -7.61 -14.12
CA GLN A 37 -13.07 -7.52 -14.84
C GLN A 37 -13.92 -8.79 -14.62
N GLY A 38 -15.15 -8.61 -14.13
CA GLY A 38 -16.09 -9.70 -13.84
C GLY A 38 -15.79 -10.50 -12.57
N LYS A 39 -14.82 -10.08 -11.75
CA LYS A 39 -14.48 -10.69 -10.47
C LYS A 39 -15.11 -9.93 -9.30
N ASP A 40 -15.32 -10.64 -8.20
CA ASP A 40 -15.79 -10.06 -6.93
C ASP A 40 -14.60 -9.54 -6.13
N LEU A 41 -14.12 -8.35 -6.51
CA LEU A 41 -12.92 -7.73 -5.94
C LEU A 41 -13.23 -6.99 -4.65
N VAL A 42 -12.45 -7.28 -3.61
CA VAL A 42 -12.36 -6.50 -2.38
C VAL A 42 -11.05 -5.73 -2.35
N LEU A 43 -11.13 -4.41 -2.27
CA LEU A 43 -9.97 -3.56 -2.01
C LEU A 43 -9.79 -3.42 -0.50
N ILE A 44 -8.61 -3.70 0.01
CA ILE A 44 -8.24 -3.49 1.40
C ILE A 44 -7.15 -2.44 1.45
N ALA A 45 -7.48 -1.27 1.97
CA ALA A 45 -6.48 -0.24 2.24
C ALA A 45 -5.90 -0.41 3.64
N VAL A 46 -4.59 -0.37 3.75
CA VAL A 46 -3.89 -0.34 5.03
C VAL A 46 -3.64 1.12 5.38
N LEU A 47 -4.46 1.65 6.28
CA LEU A 47 -4.45 3.08 6.60
C LEU A 47 -3.95 3.40 7.99
N ARG A 48 -3.31 4.56 8.06
CA ARG A 48 -3.15 5.35 9.28
C ARG A 48 -3.95 6.66 9.09
N GLY A 49 -5.26 6.67 9.43
CA GLY A 49 -6.09 7.89 9.35
C GLY A 49 -7.53 7.65 8.85
N ASP A 50 -8.37 8.68 8.95
CA ASP A 50 -9.78 8.64 8.58
C ASP A 50 -9.99 8.95 7.10
N VAL A 51 -10.57 8.01 6.33
CA VAL A 51 -10.96 8.25 4.93
C VAL A 51 -12.38 7.73 4.68
N PRO A 52 -13.30 8.51 4.10
CA PRO A 52 -14.68 8.10 3.82
C PRO A 52 -14.79 7.46 2.43
N LEU A 53 -14.78 6.13 2.32
CA LEU A 53 -15.13 5.41 1.08
C LEU A 53 -15.65 3.99 1.35
N ALA A 54 -16.42 3.41 0.41
CA ALA A 54 -16.94 2.04 0.44
C ALA A 54 -15.84 0.97 0.17
N ILE A 55 -14.71 1.12 0.82
CA ILE A 55 -13.54 0.23 0.80
C ILE A 55 -13.40 -0.29 2.22
N ASP A 56 -13.09 -1.56 2.41
CA ASP A 56 -12.84 -2.05 3.77
C ASP A 56 -11.42 -1.69 4.21
N PHE A 57 -11.25 -1.41 5.48
CA PHE A 57 -9.99 -0.92 6.04
C PHE A 57 -9.49 -1.86 7.12
N MET A 58 -8.18 -2.15 7.08
CA MET A 58 -7.48 -2.72 8.21
C MET A 58 -6.54 -1.68 8.80
N ALA A 59 -6.57 -1.54 10.13
CA ALA A 59 -5.59 -0.76 10.84
C ALA A 59 -4.64 -1.69 11.57
N VAL A 60 -3.35 -1.49 11.35
CA VAL A 60 -2.29 -2.27 11.98
C VAL A 60 -1.30 -1.35 12.68
N SER A 61 -0.82 -1.78 13.84
CA SER A 61 0.30 -1.13 14.51
C SER A 61 1.47 -2.11 14.59
N SER A 62 2.64 -1.66 14.17
CA SER A 62 3.88 -2.39 14.42
C SER A 62 4.33 -2.12 15.86
N TYR A 63 4.51 -3.16 16.64
CA TYR A 63 5.11 -3.06 17.98
C TYR A 63 6.63 -3.00 17.86
N GLY A 64 7.24 -1.95 18.39
CA GLY A 64 8.68 -1.86 18.61
C GLY A 64 9.30 -0.53 18.20
N ASP A 65 10.06 0.06 19.13
CA ASP A 65 10.90 1.24 18.88
C ASP A 65 11.89 1.02 17.73
N LYS A 66 11.95 1.99 16.91
CA LYS A 66 12.93 2.53 15.93
C LYS A 66 14.13 1.70 15.42
N ALA A 67 14.35 0.43 15.74
CA ALA A 67 15.56 -0.25 15.24
C ALA A 67 15.46 -1.75 14.93
N LYS A 68 14.43 -2.45 15.36
CA LYS A 68 14.25 -3.87 15.03
C LYS A 68 12.76 -4.16 14.87
N SER A 69 12.28 -4.19 13.63
CA SER A 69 10.95 -4.73 13.33
C SER A 69 10.96 -6.22 13.68
N SER A 70 10.43 -6.57 14.84
CA SER A 70 10.30 -7.97 15.29
C SER A 70 9.29 -8.78 14.46
N GLY A 71 8.70 -8.17 13.43
CA GLY A 71 7.66 -8.79 12.59
C GLY A 71 6.33 -9.02 13.31
N VAL A 72 6.19 -8.55 14.55
CA VAL A 72 4.92 -8.64 15.30
C VAL A 72 4.06 -7.45 14.95
N VAL A 73 2.92 -7.73 14.32
CA VAL A 73 1.92 -6.75 13.91
C VAL A 73 0.66 -6.97 14.73
N ARG A 74 0.14 -5.92 15.33
CA ARG A 74 -1.16 -5.94 16.01
C ARG A 74 -2.22 -5.39 15.05
N ILE A 75 -3.28 -6.15 14.81
CA ILE A 75 -4.47 -5.68 14.11
C ILE A 75 -5.27 -4.83 15.10
N VAL A 76 -5.39 -3.54 14.81
CA VAL A 76 -6.14 -2.55 15.62
C VAL A 76 -7.60 -2.49 15.16
N LYS A 77 -7.83 -2.55 13.85
CA LYS A 77 -9.14 -2.72 13.22
C LYS A 77 -9.06 -3.87 12.23
N ASP A 78 -9.98 -4.82 12.36
CA ASP A 78 -10.15 -5.92 11.41
C ASP A 78 -11.18 -5.55 10.33
N LEU A 79 -11.27 -6.38 9.29
CA LEU A 79 -12.24 -6.22 8.21
C LEU A 79 -13.68 -6.35 8.75
N ASP A 80 -14.57 -5.54 8.21
CA ASP A 80 -16.01 -5.62 8.49
C ASP A 80 -16.71 -6.62 7.57
N MET A 81 -16.10 -6.94 6.41
CA MET A 81 -16.69 -7.86 5.44
C MET A 81 -16.00 -9.23 5.37
N ASP A 82 -16.78 -10.25 5.02
CA ASP A 82 -16.26 -11.59 4.74
C ASP A 82 -15.56 -11.60 3.36
N ILE A 83 -14.34 -12.11 3.34
CA ILE A 83 -13.52 -12.23 2.11
C ILE A 83 -13.44 -13.65 1.57
N LYS A 84 -14.15 -14.60 2.17
CA LYS A 84 -14.14 -16.00 1.73
C LYS A 84 -14.59 -16.13 0.26
N GLY A 85 -13.74 -16.75 -0.56
CA GLY A 85 -14.02 -16.97 -1.98
C GLY A 85 -13.97 -15.72 -2.87
N ARG A 86 -13.62 -14.54 -2.32
CA ARG A 86 -13.50 -13.28 -3.06
C ARG A 86 -12.05 -13.01 -3.47
N ASP A 87 -11.85 -12.23 -4.51
CA ASP A 87 -10.53 -11.74 -4.89
C ASP A 87 -10.16 -10.54 -4.02
N VAL A 88 -8.99 -10.57 -3.41
CA VAL A 88 -8.52 -9.52 -2.48
C VAL A 88 -7.31 -8.80 -3.08
N LEU A 89 -7.37 -7.48 -3.11
CA LEU A 89 -6.24 -6.62 -3.44
C LEU A 89 -5.94 -5.69 -2.26
N ILE A 90 -4.78 -5.88 -1.65
CA ILE A 90 -4.27 -4.99 -0.62
C ILE A 90 -3.62 -3.78 -1.29
N VAL A 91 -4.03 -2.59 -0.90
CA VAL A 91 -3.52 -1.33 -1.44
C VAL A 91 -2.70 -0.63 -0.37
N GLU A 92 -1.46 -0.32 -0.70
CA GLU A 92 -0.49 0.33 0.18
C GLU A 92 0.09 1.57 -0.51
N ASP A 93 0.34 2.63 0.24
CA ASP A 93 0.94 3.85 -0.27
C ASP A 93 2.44 3.66 -0.56
N ILE A 94 3.17 3.07 0.37
CA ILE A 94 4.61 2.86 0.25
C ILE A 94 5.05 1.51 0.82
N LEU A 95 5.75 0.74 -0.01
CA LEU A 95 6.37 -0.53 0.37
C LEU A 95 7.85 -0.31 0.70
N ASP A 96 8.20 -0.58 1.95
CA ASP A 96 9.58 -0.64 2.44
C ASP A 96 10.03 -2.11 2.54
N SER A 97 10.19 -2.66 3.74
CA SER A 97 10.60 -4.06 3.96
C SER A 97 9.52 -5.09 3.58
N GLY A 98 8.27 -4.71 3.55
CA GLY A 98 7.12 -5.59 3.28
C GLY A 98 6.77 -6.56 4.42
N LEU A 99 7.41 -6.48 5.58
CA LEU A 99 7.17 -7.40 6.69
C LEU A 99 5.74 -7.32 7.23
N THR A 100 5.20 -6.10 7.36
CA THR A 100 3.81 -5.87 7.76
C THR A 100 2.83 -6.49 6.77
N LEU A 101 3.03 -6.25 5.47
CA LEU A 101 2.19 -6.80 4.41
C LEU A 101 2.26 -8.33 4.34
N LYS A 102 3.45 -8.90 4.53
CA LYS A 102 3.62 -10.36 4.61
C LYS A 102 2.79 -10.97 5.74
N TYR A 103 2.79 -10.33 6.91
CA TYR A 103 1.95 -10.75 8.02
C TYR A 103 0.47 -10.65 7.70
N LEU A 104 0.03 -9.52 7.12
CA LEU A 104 -1.35 -9.32 6.69
C LEU A 104 -1.80 -10.33 5.66
N MET A 105 -1.01 -10.59 4.63
CA MET A 105 -1.31 -11.59 3.61
C MET A 105 -1.48 -12.97 4.22
N LYS A 106 -0.62 -13.35 5.19
CA LYS A 106 -0.74 -14.62 5.92
C LYS A 106 -2.03 -14.68 6.73
N ASN A 107 -2.39 -13.61 7.44
CA ASN A 107 -3.63 -13.54 8.21
C ASN A 107 -4.86 -13.63 7.31
N LEU A 108 -4.89 -12.85 6.22
CA LEU A 108 -6.00 -12.83 5.29
C LEU A 108 -6.14 -14.15 4.51
N SER A 109 -5.02 -14.81 4.17
CA SER A 109 -5.03 -16.13 3.52
C SER A 109 -5.74 -17.19 4.35
N SER A 110 -5.69 -17.10 5.69
CA SER A 110 -6.39 -18.04 6.58
C SER A 110 -7.92 -17.93 6.50
N ARG A 111 -8.45 -16.88 5.88
CA ARG A 111 -9.89 -16.63 5.68
C ARG A 111 -10.40 -17.19 4.34
N ASN A 112 -9.56 -17.94 3.61
CA ASN A 112 -9.89 -18.62 2.36
C ASN A 112 -10.42 -17.70 1.24
N PRO A 113 -9.77 -16.56 0.91
CA PRO A 113 -10.09 -15.79 -0.30
C PRO A 113 -9.78 -16.60 -1.56
N ALA A 114 -10.35 -16.22 -2.69
CA ALA A 114 -10.02 -16.82 -3.99
C ALA A 114 -8.61 -16.43 -4.44
N SER A 115 -8.20 -15.18 -4.19
CA SER A 115 -6.83 -14.69 -4.43
C SER A 115 -6.48 -13.57 -3.46
N ILE A 116 -5.18 -13.35 -3.23
CA ILE A 116 -4.65 -12.17 -2.54
C ILE A 116 -3.48 -11.64 -3.33
N GLU A 117 -3.56 -10.37 -3.70
CA GLU A 117 -2.49 -9.64 -4.36
C GLU A 117 -2.24 -8.31 -3.65
N VAL A 118 -1.13 -7.66 -3.99
CA VAL A 118 -0.73 -6.36 -3.45
C VAL A 118 -0.52 -5.36 -4.58
N ALA A 119 -1.06 -4.17 -4.39
CA ALA A 119 -0.73 -2.97 -5.15
C ALA A 119 -0.02 -1.98 -4.23
N THR A 120 1.13 -1.47 -4.64
CA THR A 120 1.82 -0.40 -3.93
C THR A 120 2.03 0.80 -4.85
N PHE A 121 1.81 1.99 -4.32
CA PHE A 121 2.04 3.20 -5.09
C PHE A 121 3.54 3.48 -5.24
N LEU A 122 4.29 3.44 -4.13
CA LEU A 122 5.74 3.58 -4.12
C LEU A 122 6.42 2.32 -3.59
N TRP A 123 7.49 1.88 -4.25
CA TRP A 123 8.34 0.80 -3.76
C TRP A 123 9.75 1.33 -3.52
N LYS A 124 10.20 1.31 -2.26
CA LYS A 124 11.54 1.76 -1.89
C LYS A 124 12.60 0.80 -2.39
N ASP A 125 13.60 1.35 -3.06
CA ASP A 125 14.81 0.63 -3.44
C ASP A 125 15.82 0.64 -2.27
N VAL A 126 15.74 -0.37 -1.41
CA VAL A 126 16.65 -0.50 -0.27
C VAL A 126 17.84 -1.36 -0.69
N GLU A 127 19.02 -0.74 -0.77
CA GLU A 127 20.24 -1.39 -1.23
C GLU A 127 20.58 -2.62 -0.37
N GLY A 128 20.85 -3.76 -1.01
CA GLY A 128 21.20 -5.02 -0.35
C GLY A 128 20.06 -5.71 0.41
N LYS A 129 18.82 -5.24 0.32
CA LYS A 129 17.67 -5.88 0.94
C LYS A 129 16.63 -6.25 -0.12
N GLN A 130 16.15 -7.49 -0.04
CA GLN A 130 14.99 -7.93 -0.81
C GLN A 130 13.73 -7.74 0.04
N ALA A 131 12.68 -7.14 -0.54
CA ALA A 131 11.41 -7.01 0.13
C ALA A 131 10.82 -8.38 0.48
N ALA A 132 10.12 -8.48 1.61
CA ALA A 132 9.53 -9.73 2.09
C ALA A 132 8.36 -10.23 1.24
N ILE A 133 7.84 -9.37 0.36
CA ILE A 133 6.77 -9.66 -0.61
C ILE A 133 7.14 -9.07 -1.96
N ASN A 134 6.47 -9.54 -3.00
CA ASN A 134 6.58 -9.02 -4.36
C ASN A 134 5.21 -8.51 -4.81
N PRO A 135 4.97 -7.19 -4.82
CA PRO A 135 3.65 -6.65 -5.21
C PRO A 135 3.39 -6.91 -6.69
N LYS A 136 2.12 -7.19 -7.02
CA LYS A 136 1.69 -7.42 -8.41
C LYS A 136 1.61 -6.12 -9.20
N TYR A 137 1.16 -5.04 -8.55
CA TYR A 137 1.05 -3.73 -9.17
C TYR A 137 1.94 -2.74 -8.43
N VAL A 138 2.74 -1.99 -9.18
CA VAL A 138 3.68 -1.00 -8.65
C VAL A 138 3.51 0.31 -9.42
N GLY A 139 3.26 1.40 -8.69
CA GLY A 139 3.19 2.72 -9.28
C GLY A 139 4.57 3.11 -9.82
N THR A 140 5.54 3.23 -8.93
CA THR A 140 6.95 3.46 -9.30
C THR A 140 7.88 3.06 -8.17
N HIS A 141 9.16 2.99 -8.47
CA HIS A 141 10.22 2.87 -7.48
C HIS A 141 10.65 4.22 -6.96
N CYS A 142 11.09 4.29 -5.71
CA CYS A 142 11.63 5.50 -5.11
C CYS A 142 12.87 5.18 -4.27
N PRO A 143 13.77 6.16 -4.05
CA PRO A 143 14.94 5.97 -3.20
C PRO A 143 14.54 5.65 -1.75
N ASP A 144 15.48 5.05 -0.99
CA ASP A 144 15.33 4.81 0.45
C ASP A 144 15.49 6.12 1.23
N ALA A 145 14.49 6.98 1.11
CA ALA A 145 14.41 8.27 1.78
C ALA A 145 13.10 8.38 2.57
N PHE A 146 13.03 9.34 3.45
CA PHE A 146 11.78 9.70 4.13
C PHE A 146 10.92 10.51 3.15
N VAL A 147 9.78 9.96 2.77
CA VAL A 147 8.86 10.56 1.79
C VAL A 147 7.62 11.05 2.53
N VAL A 148 7.16 12.25 2.17
CA VAL A 148 5.92 12.89 2.66
C VAL A 148 5.10 13.39 1.48
N GLY A 149 3.77 13.49 1.67
CA GLY A 149 2.84 13.99 0.64
C GLY A 149 1.42 13.58 0.91
#